data_f12d9a1d5b92642e0f1673123fa61a27
#
_entry.id   f12d9a1d5b92642e0f1673123fa61a27
#
_cell.length_a   1.000
_cell.length_b   1.000
_cell.length_c   1.000
_cell.angle_alpha   90.00
_cell.angle_beta   90.00
_cell.angle_gamma   90.00
#
_symmetry.space_group_name_H-M   'P 1'
#
loop_
_entity.id
_entity.type
_entity.pdbx_description
1 polymer ?
#
loop_
_entity_poly.entity_id
_entity_poly.type
_entity_poly.pdbx_seq_one_letter_code
_entity_poly.pdbx_strand_id
1 'polypeptide(L)'
;MSHLYDKVKRSLIRFNPDLPDIMAAVGNDDIIIAGGAIRSIYSGDPIKDIDFYITDNVHEYAVDEVLKSYGFESVCTTDNAITYKHNGKTYQLITKLRFKKGKELELLKQFDFTATMASFSFAGELKAVEEFLIDVAARELRLPIKNAVPLKYPIATLVRTIKYQKYGYKINPLTL
;
A
#
# COMPACT_ATOMS: atom_id res chain seq x y z
N MET A 1 17.84 8.38 -4.19
CA MET A 1 16.43 7.93 -4.39
C MET A 1 16.24 6.98 -5.58
N SER A 2 17.00 7.08 -6.69
CA SER A 2 16.84 6.18 -7.86
C SER A 2 16.98 4.70 -7.53
N HIS A 3 17.99 4.30 -6.75
CA HIS A 3 18.23 2.89 -6.40
C HIS A 3 17.08 2.24 -5.61
N LEU A 4 16.42 3.01 -4.72
CA LEU A 4 15.29 2.52 -3.93
C LEU A 4 14.05 2.34 -4.80
N TYR A 5 13.78 3.29 -5.67
CA TYR A 5 12.72 3.19 -6.67
C TYR A 5 12.90 1.95 -7.55
N ASP A 6 14.11 1.74 -8.09
CA ASP A 6 14.41 0.61 -8.95
C ASP A 6 14.27 -0.75 -8.24
N LYS A 7 14.62 -0.81 -6.95
CA LYS A 7 14.39 -2.01 -6.13
C LYS A 7 12.90 -2.35 -6.05
N VAL A 8 12.06 -1.35 -5.72
CA VAL A 8 10.61 -1.54 -5.64
C VAL A 8 10.04 -1.92 -6.98
N LYS A 9 10.37 -1.19 -8.04
CA LYS A 9 9.93 -1.46 -9.41
C LYS A 9 10.22 -2.90 -9.83
N ARG A 10 11.46 -3.36 -9.70
CA ARG A 10 11.86 -4.73 -10.05
C ARG A 10 11.14 -5.79 -9.24
N SER A 11 10.92 -5.54 -7.94
CA SER A 11 10.23 -6.48 -7.06
C SER A 11 8.74 -6.60 -7.41
N LEU A 12 8.09 -5.50 -7.74
CA LEU A 12 6.69 -5.47 -8.18
C LEU A 12 6.51 -6.16 -9.54
N ILE A 13 7.39 -5.89 -10.51
CA ILE A 13 7.38 -6.56 -11.83
C ILE A 13 7.62 -8.07 -11.68
N ARG A 14 8.53 -8.49 -10.80
CA ARG A 14 8.75 -9.91 -10.50
C ARG A 14 7.52 -10.55 -9.84
N PHE A 15 6.80 -9.80 -9.01
CA PHE A 15 5.57 -10.26 -8.39
C PHE A 15 4.46 -10.42 -9.44
N ASN A 16 4.26 -9.44 -10.30
CA ASN A 16 3.33 -9.50 -11.45
C ASN A 16 3.87 -8.64 -12.60
N PRO A 17 4.26 -9.26 -13.73
CA PRO A 17 4.81 -8.55 -14.88
C PRO A 17 3.85 -7.57 -15.53
N ASP A 18 2.54 -7.76 -15.39
CA ASP A 18 1.51 -6.94 -16.03
C ASP A 18 1.23 -5.62 -15.27
N LEU A 19 1.78 -5.45 -14.06
CA LEU A 19 1.53 -4.26 -13.23
C LEU A 19 1.84 -2.93 -13.95
N PRO A 20 2.94 -2.79 -14.72
CA PRO A 20 3.20 -1.55 -15.45
C PRO A 20 2.09 -1.23 -16.45
N ASP A 21 1.62 -2.21 -17.20
CA ASP A 21 0.60 -2.02 -18.25
C ASP A 21 -0.78 -1.78 -17.63
N ILE A 22 -1.14 -2.50 -16.57
CA ILE A 22 -2.36 -2.28 -15.78
C ILE A 22 -2.41 -0.84 -15.26
N MET A 23 -1.33 -0.39 -14.61
CA MET A 23 -1.31 0.97 -14.04
C MET A 23 -1.26 2.04 -15.12
N ALA A 24 -0.63 1.79 -16.27
CA ALA A 24 -0.67 2.68 -17.42
C ALA A 24 -2.09 2.79 -18.04
N ALA A 25 -2.82 1.67 -18.11
CA ALA A 25 -4.20 1.66 -18.61
C ALA A 25 -5.18 2.44 -17.75
N VAL A 26 -4.96 2.47 -16.42
CA VAL A 26 -5.74 3.30 -15.49
C VAL A 26 -5.30 4.77 -15.56
N GLY A 27 -4.01 5.01 -15.79
CA GLY A 27 -3.32 6.29 -15.70
C GLY A 27 -2.27 6.26 -14.60
N ASN A 28 -1.00 6.31 -14.97
CA ASN A 28 0.12 6.11 -14.04
C ASN A 28 0.15 7.06 -12.83
N ASP A 29 -0.45 8.25 -12.97
CA ASP A 29 -0.55 9.23 -11.90
C ASP A 29 -1.86 9.11 -11.10
N ASP A 30 -2.78 8.29 -11.57
CA ASP A 30 -4.11 8.15 -11.01
C ASP A 30 -4.28 6.89 -10.16
N ILE A 31 -3.27 6.01 -10.18
CA ILE A 31 -3.21 4.79 -9.36
C ILE A 31 -1.83 4.61 -8.76
N ILE A 32 -1.79 4.22 -7.50
CA ILE A 32 -0.55 3.91 -6.77
C ILE A 32 -0.67 2.57 -6.05
N ILE A 33 0.47 1.95 -5.78
CA ILE A 33 0.61 0.84 -4.84
C ILE A 33 1.14 1.41 -3.54
N ALA A 34 0.52 1.10 -2.40
CA ALA A 34 0.98 1.62 -1.10
C ALA A 34 0.87 0.58 0.02
N GLY A 35 1.53 0.85 1.13
CA GLY A 35 1.37 0.06 2.35
C GLY A 35 2.25 -1.18 2.46
N GLY A 36 1.62 -2.30 2.77
CA GLY A 36 2.27 -3.54 3.15
C GLY A 36 3.22 -4.12 2.10
N ALA A 37 2.91 -4.01 0.82
CA ALA A 37 3.76 -4.48 -0.27
C ALA A 37 5.12 -3.76 -0.29
N ILE A 38 5.10 -2.42 -0.18
CA ILE A 38 6.33 -1.60 -0.19
C ILE A 38 7.17 -1.91 1.05
N ARG A 39 6.55 -1.99 2.23
CA ARG A 39 7.22 -2.42 3.46
C ARG A 39 7.90 -3.79 3.28
N SER A 40 7.19 -4.79 2.73
CA SER A 40 7.73 -6.13 2.53
C SER A 40 8.96 -6.14 1.63
N ILE A 41 8.95 -5.35 0.55
CA ILE A 41 10.09 -5.21 -0.36
C ILE A 41 11.34 -4.67 0.37
N TYR A 42 11.13 -3.70 1.25
CA TYR A 42 12.25 -3.10 2.01
C TYR A 42 12.78 -4.02 3.10
N SER A 43 11.90 -4.70 3.86
CA SER A 43 12.28 -5.62 4.92
C SER A 43 12.76 -6.98 4.43
N GLY A 44 12.64 -7.28 3.13
CA GLY A 44 12.97 -8.57 2.56
C GLY A 44 11.92 -9.66 2.84
N ASP A 45 10.75 -9.27 3.33
CA ASP A 45 9.64 -10.18 3.55
C ASP A 45 8.90 -10.48 2.22
N PRO A 46 8.22 -11.63 2.09
CA PRO A 46 7.42 -11.91 0.90
C PRO A 46 6.23 -10.94 0.80
N ILE A 47 5.94 -10.49 -0.43
CA ILE A 47 4.72 -9.74 -0.73
C ILE A 47 3.54 -10.71 -0.65
N LYS A 48 2.55 -10.42 0.19
CA LYS A 48 1.33 -11.23 0.32
C LYS A 48 0.18 -10.74 -0.53
N ASP A 49 0.01 -9.42 -0.50
CA ASP A 49 -1.07 -8.71 -1.15
C ASP A 49 -0.54 -7.40 -1.74
N ILE A 50 -1.18 -6.90 -2.78
CA ILE A 50 -0.93 -5.57 -3.33
C ILE A 50 -2.20 -4.76 -3.16
N ASP A 51 -2.08 -3.60 -2.50
CA ASP A 51 -3.15 -2.65 -2.31
C ASP A 51 -3.00 -1.49 -3.30
N PHE A 52 -4.00 -1.35 -4.19
CA PHE A 52 -4.13 -0.23 -5.12
C PHE A 52 -4.96 0.88 -4.48
N TYR A 53 -4.49 2.09 -4.61
CA TYR A 53 -5.20 3.31 -4.24
C TYR A 53 -5.35 4.18 -5.49
N ILE A 54 -6.49 4.83 -5.65
CA ILE A 54 -6.82 5.64 -6.82
C ILE A 54 -7.14 7.07 -6.42
N THR A 55 -6.98 7.98 -7.38
CA THR A 55 -7.36 9.38 -7.18
C THR A 55 -8.88 9.56 -7.10
N ASP A 56 -9.32 10.72 -6.59
CA ASP A 56 -10.72 11.10 -6.55
C ASP A 56 -11.35 11.17 -7.96
N ASN A 57 -10.53 11.35 -9.00
CA ASN A 57 -10.98 11.50 -10.39
C ASN A 57 -11.24 10.18 -11.11
N VAL A 58 -10.78 9.05 -10.55
CA VAL A 58 -10.93 7.73 -11.16
C VAL A 58 -12.07 6.97 -10.48
N HIS A 59 -13.00 6.48 -11.29
CA HIS A 59 -14.06 5.64 -10.77
C HIS A 59 -13.58 4.18 -10.59
N GLU A 60 -13.91 3.56 -9.45
CA GLU A 60 -13.51 2.16 -9.18
C GLU A 60 -13.96 1.18 -10.25
N TYR A 61 -15.10 1.42 -10.89
CA TYR A 61 -15.59 0.58 -11.98
C TYR A 61 -14.63 0.55 -13.17
N ALA A 62 -14.05 1.70 -13.54
CA ALA A 62 -13.06 1.74 -14.62
C ALA A 62 -11.81 0.93 -14.31
N VAL A 63 -11.36 0.94 -13.06
CA VAL A 63 -10.22 0.12 -12.60
C VAL A 63 -10.59 -1.36 -12.58
N ASP A 64 -11.79 -1.69 -12.11
CA ASP A 64 -12.31 -3.07 -12.08
C ASP A 64 -12.34 -3.68 -13.49
N GLU A 65 -12.82 -2.93 -14.49
CA GLU A 65 -12.82 -3.36 -15.90
C GLU A 65 -11.40 -3.59 -16.44
N VAL A 66 -10.45 -2.70 -16.12
CA VAL A 66 -9.04 -2.89 -16.49
C VAL A 66 -8.50 -4.16 -15.81
N LEU A 67 -8.67 -4.33 -14.50
CA LEU A 67 -8.18 -5.53 -13.80
C LEU A 67 -8.77 -6.80 -14.38
N LYS A 68 -10.08 -6.85 -14.66
CA LYS A 68 -10.74 -8.00 -15.29
C LYS A 68 -10.21 -8.30 -16.68
N SER A 69 -9.88 -7.28 -17.47
CA SER A 69 -9.29 -7.48 -18.81
C SER A 69 -7.91 -8.15 -18.77
N TYR A 70 -7.19 -8.04 -17.64
CA TYR A 70 -5.95 -8.76 -17.36
C TYR A 70 -6.16 -10.10 -16.60
N GLY A 71 -7.41 -10.59 -16.51
CA GLY A 71 -7.72 -11.88 -15.91
C GLY A 71 -7.79 -11.89 -14.37
N PHE A 72 -7.98 -10.74 -13.74
CA PHE A 72 -8.25 -10.67 -12.31
C PHE A 72 -9.70 -11.08 -12.01
N GLU A 73 -9.88 -11.94 -11.02
CA GLU A 73 -11.19 -12.38 -10.55
C GLU A 73 -11.55 -11.65 -9.25
N SER A 74 -12.66 -10.92 -9.26
CA SER A 74 -13.20 -10.32 -8.04
C SER A 74 -13.79 -11.42 -7.16
N VAL A 75 -13.27 -11.58 -5.94
CA VAL A 75 -13.67 -12.64 -5.01
C VAL A 75 -14.42 -12.12 -3.78
N CYS A 76 -14.27 -10.84 -3.46
CA CYS A 76 -14.96 -10.23 -2.32
C CYS A 76 -15.05 -8.71 -2.53
N THR A 77 -16.23 -8.15 -2.25
CA THR A 77 -16.47 -6.70 -2.25
C THR A 77 -16.99 -6.29 -0.88
N THR A 78 -16.40 -5.25 -0.32
CA THR A 78 -16.81 -4.61 0.92
C THR A 78 -16.95 -3.10 0.71
N ASP A 79 -17.47 -2.37 1.69
CA ASP A 79 -17.51 -0.90 1.65
C ASP A 79 -16.13 -0.23 1.55
N ASN A 80 -15.07 -0.98 1.87
CA ASN A 80 -13.71 -0.43 1.96
C ASN A 80 -12.82 -0.81 0.78
N ALA A 81 -13.06 -1.97 0.14
CA ALA A 81 -12.20 -2.51 -0.91
C ALA A 81 -12.89 -3.60 -1.72
N ILE A 82 -12.39 -3.80 -2.95
CA ILE A 82 -12.67 -4.97 -3.77
C ILE A 82 -11.41 -5.84 -3.76
N THR A 83 -11.57 -7.11 -3.40
CA THR A 83 -10.47 -8.09 -3.37
C THR A 83 -10.49 -8.94 -4.63
N TYR A 84 -9.33 -9.08 -5.24
CA TYR A 84 -9.11 -9.87 -6.45
C TYR A 84 -8.12 -11.00 -6.21
N LYS A 85 -8.29 -12.06 -7.00
CA LYS A 85 -7.30 -13.13 -7.20
C LYS A 85 -6.79 -13.10 -8.63
N HIS A 86 -5.49 -13.26 -8.80
CA HIS A 86 -4.85 -13.41 -10.10
C HIS A 86 -3.55 -14.21 -9.94
N ASN A 87 -3.39 -15.31 -10.69
CA ASN A 87 -2.24 -16.20 -10.64
C ASN A 87 -1.86 -16.63 -9.20
N GLY A 88 -2.84 -17.00 -8.38
CA GLY A 88 -2.66 -17.42 -6.98
C GLY A 88 -2.30 -16.29 -6.00
N LYS A 89 -2.26 -15.04 -6.45
CA LYS A 89 -1.92 -13.87 -5.65
C LYS A 89 -3.15 -13.03 -5.32
N THR A 90 -3.04 -12.23 -4.27
CA THR A 90 -4.13 -11.38 -3.78
C THR A 90 -3.83 -9.93 -4.08
N TYR A 91 -4.86 -9.22 -4.54
CA TYR A 91 -4.83 -7.78 -4.80
C TYR A 91 -6.08 -7.14 -4.21
N GLN A 92 -5.96 -5.90 -3.76
CA GLN A 92 -7.09 -5.13 -3.26
C GLN A 92 -7.14 -3.76 -3.95
N LEU A 93 -8.29 -3.39 -4.47
CA LEU A 93 -8.59 -2.03 -4.85
C LEU A 93 -9.28 -1.35 -3.68
N ILE A 94 -8.59 -0.42 -3.04
CA ILE A 94 -9.12 0.31 -1.87
C ILE A 94 -10.06 1.41 -2.37
N THR A 95 -11.33 1.29 -2.03
CA THR A 95 -12.40 2.20 -2.49
C THR A 95 -12.68 3.34 -1.52
N LYS A 96 -12.45 3.09 -0.22
CA LYS A 96 -12.77 4.04 0.85
C LYS A 96 -11.75 5.16 1.02
N LEU A 97 -10.48 4.87 0.76
CA LEU A 97 -9.39 5.83 0.87
C LEU A 97 -8.89 6.20 -0.52
N ARG A 98 -8.98 7.47 -0.84
CA ARG A 98 -8.56 8.04 -2.11
C ARG A 98 -7.53 9.14 -1.89
N PHE A 99 -6.84 9.53 -2.93
CA PHE A 99 -5.88 10.63 -2.86
C PHE A 99 -6.11 11.65 -3.97
N LYS A 100 -5.66 12.87 -3.72
CA LYS A 100 -5.56 13.89 -4.76
C LYS A 100 -4.19 13.78 -5.42
N LYS A 101 -4.14 13.90 -6.73
CA LYS A 101 -2.88 13.88 -7.50
C LYS A 101 -1.85 14.84 -6.89
N GLY A 102 -0.65 14.34 -6.64
CA GLY A 102 0.42 15.08 -5.96
C GLY A 102 0.29 15.16 -4.43
N LYS A 103 -0.76 14.58 -3.83
CA LYS A 103 -1.05 14.60 -2.40
C LYS A 103 -0.98 13.20 -1.74
N GLU A 104 -0.18 12.30 -2.29
CA GLU A 104 -0.07 10.91 -1.83
C GLU A 104 0.36 10.82 -0.36
N LEU A 105 1.19 11.76 0.11
CA LEU A 105 1.59 11.82 1.53
C LEU A 105 0.40 12.10 2.47
N GLU A 106 -0.64 12.79 2.01
CA GLU A 106 -1.86 13.00 2.81
C GLU A 106 -2.64 11.70 2.99
N LEU A 107 -2.68 10.84 1.96
CA LEU A 107 -3.22 9.49 2.05
C LEU A 107 -2.39 8.64 3.02
N LEU A 108 -1.05 8.61 2.85
CA LEU A 108 -0.16 7.79 3.67
C LEU A 108 -0.27 8.11 5.17
N LYS A 109 -0.48 9.38 5.53
CA LYS A 109 -0.69 9.81 6.92
C LYS A 109 -1.98 9.29 7.55
N GLN A 110 -2.87 8.66 6.78
CA GLN A 110 -4.06 8.00 7.30
C GLN A 110 -3.82 6.52 7.67
N PHE A 111 -2.63 5.98 7.39
CA PHE A 111 -2.27 4.62 7.75
C PHE A 111 -1.93 4.53 9.24
N ASP A 112 -2.08 3.32 9.81
CA ASP A 112 -1.88 3.12 11.25
C ASP A 112 -0.42 3.22 11.68
N PHE A 113 0.52 2.78 10.81
CA PHE A 113 1.94 2.67 11.18
C PHE A 113 2.84 3.33 10.14
N THR A 114 3.81 4.10 10.61
CA THR A 114 4.85 4.75 9.78
C THR A 114 5.60 3.75 8.91
N ALA A 115 5.84 2.53 9.39
CA ALA A 115 6.44 1.42 8.63
C ALA A 115 5.62 0.97 7.40
N THR A 116 4.37 1.44 7.24
CA THR A 116 3.54 1.16 6.05
C THR A 116 3.27 2.42 5.21
N MET A 117 3.78 3.57 5.63
CA MET A 117 3.50 4.86 4.98
C MET A 117 4.45 5.13 3.81
N ALA A 118 4.40 4.25 2.81
CA ALA A 118 5.09 4.44 1.55
C ALA A 118 4.18 4.07 0.38
N SER A 119 4.38 4.76 -0.75
CA SER A 119 3.66 4.52 -2.00
C SER A 119 4.62 4.52 -3.19
N PHE A 120 4.21 3.82 -4.23
CA PHE A 120 4.94 3.67 -5.48
C PHE A 120 4.00 3.89 -6.67
N SER A 121 4.49 4.63 -7.67
CA SER A 121 3.86 4.78 -8.98
C SER A 121 4.87 4.42 -10.09
N PHE A 122 4.41 3.77 -11.15
CA PHE A 122 5.23 3.54 -12.35
C PHE A 122 5.51 4.82 -13.14
N ALA A 123 4.89 5.96 -12.81
CA ALA A 123 5.25 7.29 -13.31
C ALA A 123 6.65 7.78 -12.86
N GLY A 124 7.34 7.02 -12.01
CA GLY A 124 8.68 7.34 -11.54
C GLY A 124 8.72 7.87 -10.10
N GLU A 125 7.64 7.74 -9.34
CA GLU A 125 7.55 8.26 -7.99
C GLU A 125 7.57 7.15 -6.92
N LEU A 126 8.41 7.36 -5.91
CA LEU A 126 8.41 6.64 -4.65
C LEU A 126 8.31 7.69 -3.54
N LYS A 127 7.18 7.71 -2.85
CA LYS A 127 6.93 8.64 -1.73
C LYS A 127 6.80 7.87 -0.44
N ALA A 128 7.39 8.40 0.61
CA ALA A 128 7.29 7.84 1.96
C ALA A 128 7.37 8.94 3.01
N VAL A 129 6.83 8.69 4.19
CA VAL A 129 7.10 9.54 5.36
C VAL A 129 8.55 9.37 5.80
N GLU A 130 9.06 10.36 6.52
CA GLU A 130 10.46 10.41 6.92
C GLU A 130 10.90 9.19 7.76
N GLU A 131 10.01 8.73 8.64
CA GLU A 131 10.26 7.62 9.56
C GLU A 131 10.19 6.24 8.91
N PHE A 132 9.63 6.12 7.70
CA PHE A 132 9.35 4.85 7.04
C PHE A 132 10.55 3.91 6.97
N LEU A 133 11.67 4.40 6.42
CA LEU A 133 12.87 3.56 6.23
C LEU A 133 13.48 3.12 7.57
N ILE A 134 13.50 4.02 8.56
CA ILE A 134 14.04 3.75 9.89
C ILE A 134 13.20 2.66 10.56
N ASP A 135 11.88 2.80 10.55
CA ASP A 135 10.97 1.89 11.23
C ASP A 135 10.92 0.52 10.55
N VAL A 136 11.00 0.48 9.22
CA VAL A 136 11.11 -0.79 8.49
C VAL A 136 12.43 -1.50 8.79
N ALA A 137 13.55 -0.79 8.80
CA ALA A 137 14.86 -1.34 9.10
C ALA A 137 14.95 -1.86 10.55
N ALA A 138 14.40 -1.12 11.50
CA ALA A 138 14.34 -1.49 12.91
C ALA A 138 13.27 -2.54 13.23
N ARG A 139 12.38 -2.85 12.27
CA ARG A 139 11.16 -3.64 12.46
C ARG A 139 10.30 -3.08 13.61
N GLU A 140 10.06 -1.78 13.58
CA GLU A 140 9.22 -1.09 14.57
C GLU A 140 7.88 -0.67 13.99
N LEU A 141 6.84 -0.77 14.81
CA LEU A 141 5.51 -0.23 14.57
C LEU A 141 5.36 1.05 15.37
N ARG A 142 5.55 2.16 14.71
CA ARG A 142 5.32 3.49 15.29
C ARG A 142 3.98 4.02 14.80
N LEU A 143 3.12 4.42 15.74
CA LEU A 143 1.92 5.18 15.43
C LEU A 143 2.32 6.62 15.07
N PRO A 144 1.72 7.23 14.04
CA PRO A 144 2.01 8.63 13.70
C PRO A 144 1.44 9.54 14.78
N ILE A 145 2.26 9.90 15.75
CA ILE A 145 1.88 10.86 16.78
C ILE A 145 2.00 12.28 16.21
N LYS A 146 1.03 12.68 15.41
CA LYS A 146 0.76 14.10 15.24
C LYS A 146 -0.62 14.34 15.84
N ASN A 147 -0.61 14.94 17.06
CA ASN A 147 -1.77 15.47 17.76
C ASN A 147 -2.67 14.45 18.46
N ALA A 148 -2.19 13.61 19.38
CA ALA A 148 -3.02 12.87 20.36
C ALA A 148 -4.47 12.52 19.89
N VAL A 149 -4.65 12.28 18.57
CA VAL A 149 -5.94 11.93 18.01
C VAL A 149 -6.16 10.44 18.30
N PRO A 150 -7.31 10.09 18.90
CA PRO A 150 -7.66 8.69 19.12
C PRO A 150 -7.54 7.90 17.81
N LEU A 151 -7.01 6.67 17.89
CA LEU A 151 -6.95 5.78 16.73
C LEU A 151 -8.32 5.70 16.07
N LYS A 152 -8.39 6.01 14.78
CA LYS A 152 -9.66 6.04 14.04
C LYS A 152 -10.34 4.66 14.04
N TYR A 153 -9.53 3.59 14.05
CA TYR A 153 -9.99 2.20 14.02
C TYR A 153 -9.15 1.33 14.96
N PRO A 154 -9.29 1.45 16.29
CA PRO A 154 -8.38 0.80 17.26
C PRO A 154 -8.36 -0.73 17.15
N ILE A 155 -9.51 -1.37 16.89
CA ILE A 155 -9.58 -2.84 16.73
C ILE A 155 -8.82 -3.26 15.46
N ALA A 156 -8.99 -2.57 14.35
CA ALA A 156 -8.28 -2.87 13.10
C ALA A 156 -6.77 -2.66 13.27
N THR A 157 -6.36 -1.61 13.98
CA THR A 157 -4.96 -1.34 14.31
C THR A 157 -4.37 -2.46 15.17
N LEU A 158 -5.11 -2.94 16.18
CA LEU A 158 -4.68 -4.08 17.01
C LEU A 158 -4.49 -5.35 16.17
N VAL A 159 -5.44 -5.69 15.30
CA VAL A 159 -5.35 -6.85 14.41
C VAL A 159 -4.12 -6.74 13.49
N ARG A 160 -3.86 -5.55 12.95
CA ARG A 160 -2.64 -5.29 12.14
C ARG A 160 -1.37 -5.41 12.97
N THR A 161 -1.37 -4.94 14.21
CA THR A 161 -0.23 -5.13 15.13
C THR A 161 0.10 -6.60 15.29
N ILE A 162 -0.88 -7.45 15.60
CA ILE A 162 -0.70 -8.89 15.71
C ILE A 162 -0.19 -9.50 14.40
N LYS A 163 -0.74 -9.06 13.25
CA LYS A 163 -0.26 -9.46 11.92
C LYS A 163 1.22 -9.15 11.75
N TYR A 164 1.67 -7.94 12.07
CA TYR A 164 3.06 -7.51 11.88
C TYR A 164 4.04 -8.10 12.90
N GLN A 165 3.60 -8.40 14.12
CA GLN A 165 4.42 -9.12 15.11
C GLN A 165 4.87 -10.50 14.58
N LYS A 166 4.06 -11.18 13.75
CA LYS A 166 4.43 -12.43 13.08
C LYS A 166 5.60 -12.26 12.10
N TYR A 167 5.88 -11.04 11.66
CA TYR A 167 7.05 -10.67 10.83
C TYR A 167 8.19 -10.08 11.65
N GLY A 168 8.15 -10.21 12.98
CA GLY A 168 9.18 -9.72 13.89
C GLY A 168 9.12 -8.21 14.17
N TYR A 169 8.03 -7.54 13.81
CA TYR A 169 7.83 -6.13 14.18
C TYR A 169 7.45 -6.01 15.66
N LYS A 170 7.97 -4.99 16.31
CA LYS A 170 7.69 -4.64 17.71
C LYS A 170 7.01 -3.27 17.78
N ILE A 171 6.13 -3.08 18.74
CA ILE A 171 5.54 -1.75 19.00
C ILE A 171 6.64 -0.84 19.55
N ASN A 172 6.79 0.35 18.95
CA ASN A 172 7.71 1.33 19.48
C ASN A 172 7.18 1.88 20.80
N PRO A 173 7.95 1.82 21.92
CA PRO A 173 7.47 2.25 23.23
C PRO A 173 7.09 3.73 23.32
N LEU A 174 7.65 4.57 22.45
CA LEU A 174 7.35 6.01 22.41
C LEU A 174 5.96 6.30 21.80
N THR A 175 5.22 5.26 21.38
CA THR A 175 3.90 5.38 20.78
C THR A 175 2.78 4.85 21.68
N LEU A 176 3.11 4.42 22.87
CA LEU A 176 2.21 4.03 23.94
C LEU A 176 2.08 5.15 24.96
#